data_05561b257d67e15388266fb53719f88b
#
_entry.id   05561b257d67e15388266fb53719f88b
#
_cell.length_a   1.000
_cell.length_b   1.000
_cell.length_c   1.000
_cell.angle_alpha   90.00
_cell.angle_beta   90.00
_cell.angle_gamma   90.00
#
_symmetry.space_group_name_H-M   'P 1'
#
loop_
_entity.id
_entity.type
_entity.pdbx_description
1 polymer ?
#
loop_
_entity_poly.entity_id
_entity_poly.type
_entity_poly.pdbx_seq_one_letter_code
_entity_poly.pdbx_strand_id
1 'polypeptide(L)'
;MRTNENAKKTALKIFSVCSRVLLYAIVAILVFTASMLAYDKYVKKSAIPSFFGKSVLVIATPSMTGAVDAGDVIIIEKQSSYKVGDIITYLPAAEATSVTHRIVRIEGEKFYAKGDANNSEDPDPIFESQIVGKMVKRIPKVGIIIEWLRTWQGVAFVIAIGVVVVVLVMVADGYVDDEENEEETEDLNGFDVSVTTEANSEK
;
A
#
# COMPACT_ATOMS: atom_id res chain seq x y z
N MET A 1 21.76 33.41 22.36
CA MET A 1 20.35 33.13 22.07
C MET A 1 20.10 32.88 20.58
N ARG A 2 20.65 33.70 19.67
CA ARG A 2 20.49 33.56 18.17
C ARG A 2 20.89 32.21 17.58
N THR A 3 21.88 31.49 18.09
CA THR A 3 22.31 30.18 17.54
C THR A 3 21.28 29.07 17.72
N ASN A 4 20.40 29.15 18.73
CA ASN A 4 19.37 28.11 18.98
C ASN A 4 18.12 28.35 18.12
N GLU A 5 17.84 29.58 17.72
CA GLU A 5 16.76 29.95 16.81
C GLU A 5 17.06 29.52 15.37
N ASN A 6 18.25 29.82 14.89
CA ASN A 6 18.69 29.41 13.54
C ASN A 6 18.70 27.89 13.39
N ALA A 7 19.06 27.13 14.42
CA ALA A 7 19.00 25.68 14.41
C ALA A 7 17.55 25.15 14.33
N LYS A 8 16.60 25.80 15.02
CA LYS A 8 15.17 25.44 14.93
C LYS A 8 14.58 25.72 13.55
N LYS A 9 14.89 26.89 12.97
CA LYS A 9 14.43 27.27 11.62
C LYS A 9 14.93 26.32 10.56
N THR A 10 16.23 25.99 10.61
CA THR A 10 16.81 25.00 9.69
C THR A 10 16.15 23.62 9.84
N ALA A 11 15.86 23.21 11.08
CA ALA A 11 15.19 21.93 11.33
C ALA A 11 13.76 21.91 10.78
N LEU A 12 12.98 22.99 10.90
CA LEU A 12 11.63 23.12 10.35
C LEU A 12 11.64 23.11 8.83
N LYS A 13 12.55 23.84 8.16
CA LYS A 13 12.72 23.79 6.70
C LYS A 13 13.07 22.39 6.21
N ILE A 14 14.00 21.71 6.85
CA ILE A 14 14.36 20.33 6.51
C ILE A 14 13.14 19.41 6.67
N PHE A 15 12.38 19.56 7.76
CA PHE A 15 11.18 18.77 8.02
C PHE A 15 10.11 18.99 6.93
N SER A 16 9.82 20.25 6.55
CA SER A 16 8.88 20.60 5.50
C SER A 16 9.29 20.01 4.15
N VAL A 17 10.56 20.14 3.75
CA VAL A 17 11.06 19.54 2.50
C VAL A 17 10.98 18.02 2.55
N CYS A 18 11.39 17.38 3.65
CA CYS A 18 11.31 15.93 3.80
C CYS A 18 9.86 15.41 3.74
N SER A 19 8.91 16.12 4.35
CA SER A 19 7.49 15.74 4.34
C SER A 19 6.89 15.83 2.93
N ARG A 20 7.22 16.86 2.16
CA ARG A 20 6.80 17.00 0.75
C ARG A 20 7.40 15.89 -0.12
N VAL A 21 8.70 15.62 0.00
CA VAL A 21 9.36 14.54 -0.75
C VAL A 21 8.74 13.19 -0.42
N LEU A 22 8.47 12.93 0.87
CA LEU A 22 7.81 11.69 1.30
C LEU A 22 6.40 11.58 0.71
N LEU A 23 5.61 12.66 0.74
CA LEU A 23 4.27 12.70 0.16
C LEU A 23 4.30 12.40 -1.35
N TYR A 24 5.19 13.06 -2.09
CA TYR A 24 5.33 12.80 -3.53
C TYR A 24 5.79 11.38 -3.84
N ALA A 25 6.69 10.84 -3.04
CA ALA A 25 7.12 9.44 -3.17
C ALA A 25 5.97 8.46 -2.94
N ILE A 26 5.14 8.69 -1.91
CA ILE A 26 3.96 7.86 -1.63
C ILE A 26 2.96 7.94 -2.80
N VAL A 27 2.65 9.15 -3.29
CA VAL A 27 1.75 9.33 -4.44
C VAL A 27 2.29 8.63 -5.69
N ALA A 28 3.58 8.75 -5.98
CA ALA A 28 4.21 8.09 -7.12
C ALA A 28 4.13 6.56 -7.02
N ILE A 29 4.36 5.98 -5.83
CA ILE A 29 4.22 4.55 -5.56
C ILE A 29 2.77 4.11 -5.76
N LEU A 30 1.79 4.88 -5.26
CA LEU A 30 0.37 4.56 -5.42
C LEU A 30 -0.06 4.59 -6.89
N VAL A 31 0.36 5.61 -7.66
CA VAL A 31 0.07 5.71 -9.09
C VAL A 31 0.73 4.56 -9.86
N PHE A 32 1.99 4.23 -9.55
CA PHE A 32 2.70 3.13 -10.19
C PHE A 32 2.00 1.77 -9.92
N THR A 33 1.64 1.50 -8.66
CA THR A 33 0.96 0.25 -8.30
C THR A 33 -0.44 0.16 -8.92
N ALA A 34 -1.21 1.25 -8.91
CA ALA A 34 -2.51 1.32 -9.57
C ALA A 34 -2.41 1.07 -11.08
N SER A 35 -1.42 1.69 -11.74
CA SER A 35 -1.16 1.51 -13.17
C SER A 35 -0.80 0.06 -13.50
N MET A 36 0.03 -0.57 -12.67
CA MET A 36 0.43 -1.96 -12.86
C MET A 36 -0.74 -2.93 -12.67
N LEU A 37 -1.59 -2.73 -11.65
CA LEU A 37 -2.79 -3.51 -11.45
C LEU A 37 -3.80 -3.33 -12.59
N ALA A 38 -3.96 -2.11 -13.09
CA ALA A 38 -4.80 -1.81 -14.25
C ALA A 38 -4.27 -2.51 -15.51
N TYR A 39 -2.96 -2.49 -15.74
CA TYR A 39 -2.33 -3.18 -16.86
C TYR A 39 -2.59 -4.70 -16.81
N ASP A 40 -2.40 -5.35 -15.66
CA ASP A 40 -2.68 -6.78 -15.50
C ASP A 40 -4.17 -7.11 -15.76
N LYS A 41 -5.08 -6.27 -15.27
CA LYS A 41 -6.52 -6.47 -15.45
C LYS A 41 -7.00 -6.24 -16.89
N TYR A 42 -6.58 -5.13 -17.52
CA TYR A 42 -7.15 -4.69 -18.80
C TYR A 42 -6.37 -5.20 -20.01
N VAL A 43 -5.04 -5.33 -19.89
CA VAL A 43 -4.18 -5.73 -21.01
C VAL A 43 -3.94 -7.23 -21.01
N LYS A 44 -3.50 -7.81 -19.89
CA LYS A 44 -3.28 -9.25 -19.78
C LYS A 44 -4.58 -10.05 -19.58
N LYS A 45 -5.71 -9.38 -19.29
CA LYS A 45 -7.01 -10.03 -18.98
C LYS A 45 -6.88 -11.10 -17.88
N SER A 46 -5.97 -10.93 -16.96
CA SER A 46 -5.74 -11.86 -15.87
C SER A 46 -6.91 -11.82 -14.89
N ALA A 47 -7.50 -12.97 -14.58
CA ALA A 47 -8.59 -13.09 -13.61
C ALA A 47 -8.10 -12.69 -12.20
N ILE A 48 -6.81 -12.91 -11.92
CA ILE A 48 -6.16 -12.55 -10.64
C ILE A 48 -4.89 -11.76 -10.95
N PRO A 49 -4.81 -10.48 -10.52
CA PRO A 49 -3.62 -9.65 -10.72
C PRO A 49 -2.40 -10.25 -10.05
N SER A 50 -1.26 -10.21 -10.73
CA SER A 50 0.01 -10.68 -10.19
C SER A 50 1.06 -9.56 -10.18
N PHE A 51 1.85 -9.52 -9.10
CA PHE A 51 2.94 -8.57 -8.92
C PHE A 51 4.25 -9.34 -8.70
N PHE A 52 5.21 -9.20 -9.61
CA PHE A 52 6.46 -9.99 -9.60
C PHE A 52 6.24 -11.51 -9.50
N GLY A 53 5.25 -12.04 -10.23
CA GLY A 53 4.93 -13.48 -10.24
C GLY A 53 4.17 -13.98 -9.01
N LYS A 54 3.82 -13.08 -8.09
CA LYS A 54 3.02 -13.40 -6.89
C LYS A 54 1.68 -12.70 -6.96
N SER A 55 0.64 -13.37 -6.48
CA SER A 55 -0.69 -12.78 -6.31
C SER A 55 -1.07 -12.76 -4.84
N VAL A 56 -1.85 -11.76 -4.46
CA VAL A 56 -2.34 -11.57 -3.09
C VAL A 56 -3.85 -11.76 -3.10
N LEU A 57 -4.35 -12.64 -2.25
CA LEU A 57 -5.77 -12.98 -2.14
C LEU A 57 -6.24 -12.87 -0.69
N VAL A 58 -7.48 -12.43 -0.51
CA VAL A 58 -8.19 -12.50 0.77
C VAL A 58 -9.05 -13.76 0.77
N ILE A 59 -8.94 -14.58 1.81
CA ILE A 59 -9.77 -15.77 1.99
C ILE A 59 -11.14 -15.34 2.47
N ALA A 60 -12.16 -15.63 1.68
CA ALA A 60 -13.55 -15.23 1.96
C ALA A 60 -14.35 -16.31 2.69
N THR A 61 -13.98 -17.60 2.55
CA THR A 61 -14.77 -18.72 3.05
C THR A 61 -14.02 -19.55 4.08
N PRO A 62 -14.71 -20.25 4.99
CA PRO A 62 -14.09 -21.06 6.04
C PRO A 62 -13.68 -22.47 5.58
N SER A 63 -13.72 -22.79 4.26
CA SER A 63 -13.42 -24.15 3.75
C SER A 63 -12.02 -24.65 4.07
N MET A 64 -11.10 -23.77 4.41
CA MET A 64 -9.71 -24.08 4.76
C MET A 64 -9.41 -23.85 6.23
N THR A 65 -10.44 -23.71 7.09
CA THR A 65 -10.26 -23.46 8.52
C THR A 65 -9.31 -24.46 9.17
N GLY A 66 -8.39 -23.94 9.99
CA GLY A 66 -7.30 -24.66 10.60
C GLY A 66 -5.95 -24.43 9.90
N ALA A 67 -5.92 -24.41 8.57
CA ALA A 67 -4.73 -24.03 7.81
C ALA A 67 -4.77 -22.54 7.41
N VAL A 68 -5.91 -22.08 6.90
CA VAL A 68 -6.16 -20.69 6.50
C VAL A 68 -7.61 -20.35 6.87
N ASP A 69 -7.81 -19.24 7.57
CA ASP A 69 -9.12 -18.83 8.03
C ASP A 69 -9.70 -17.70 7.17
N ALA A 70 -11.03 -17.56 7.18
CA ALA A 70 -11.69 -16.43 6.54
C ALA A 70 -11.16 -15.10 7.10
N GLY A 71 -10.88 -14.14 6.22
CA GLY A 71 -10.24 -12.88 6.59
C GLY A 71 -8.71 -12.91 6.61
N ASP A 72 -8.09 -14.05 6.34
CA ASP A 72 -6.64 -14.10 6.12
C ASP A 72 -6.27 -13.61 4.72
N VAL A 73 -5.07 -13.08 4.61
CA VAL A 73 -4.42 -12.81 3.32
C VAL A 73 -3.44 -13.92 3.02
N ILE A 74 -3.50 -14.46 1.81
CA ILE A 74 -2.50 -15.39 1.33
C ILE A 74 -1.72 -14.81 0.15
N ILE A 75 -0.44 -15.16 0.09
CA ILE A 75 0.40 -14.90 -1.08
C ILE A 75 0.56 -16.21 -1.80
N ILE A 76 0.20 -16.22 -3.08
CA ILE A 76 0.37 -17.38 -3.96
C ILE A 76 1.39 -17.07 -5.04
N GLU A 77 2.08 -18.11 -5.49
CA GLU A 77 3.10 -18.04 -6.53
C GLU A 77 2.97 -19.24 -7.47
N LYS A 78 3.03 -18.99 -8.80
CA LYS A 78 2.98 -20.08 -9.76
C LYS A 78 4.26 -20.92 -9.66
N GLN A 79 4.11 -22.23 -9.61
CA GLN A 79 5.20 -23.19 -9.52
C GLN A 79 5.32 -23.98 -10.82
N SER A 80 6.49 -24.57 -11.04
CA SER A 80 6.74 -25.49 -12.16
C SER A 80 6.20 -26.91 -11.90
N SER A 81 5.87 -27.24 -10.66
CA SER A 81 5.28 -28.51 -10.27
C SER A 81 4.54 -28.38 -8.94
N TYR A 82 3.56 -29.24 -8.74
CA TYR A 82 2.71 -29.31 -7.55
C TYR A 82 2.70 -30.71 -6.99
N LYS A 83 2.53 -30.87 -5.68
CA LYS A 83 2.51 -32.15 -4.98
C LYS A 83 1.35 -32.25 -3.99
N VAL A 84 1.00 -33.46 -3.61
CA VAL A 84 0.00 -33.74 -2.57
C VAL A 84 0.42 -33.02 -1.28
N GLY A 85 -0.56 -32.35 -0.66
CA GLY A 85 -0.37 -31.50 0.52
C GLY A 85 -0.20 -30.01 0.20
N ASP A 86 0.09 -29.61 -1.04
CA ASP A 86 0.18 -28.22 -1.42
C ASP A 86 -1.20 -27.54 -1.35
N ILE A 87 -1.26 -26.35 -0.79
CA ILE A 87 -2.45 -25.50 -0.85
C ILE A 87 -2.33 -24.66 -2.11
N ILE A 88 -3.29 -24.85 -3.04
CA ILE A 88 -3.33 -24.17 -4.33
C ILE A 88 -4.56 -23.29 -4.44
N THR A 89 -4.42 -22.21 -5.20
CA THR A 89 -5.57 -21.44 -5.70
C THR A 89 -5.73 -21.75 -7.19
N TYR A 90 -6.95 -22.10 -7.58
CA TYR A 90 -7.27 -22.43 -8.95
C TYR A 90 -8.60 -21.79 -9.39
N LEU A 91 -8.85 -21.77 -10.70
CA LEU A 91 -10.08 -21.28 -11.31
C LEU A 91 -10.85 -22.50 -11.84
N PRO A 92 -11.98 -22.90 -11.21
CA PRO A 92 -12.84 -23.94 -11.75
C PRO A 92 -13.34 -23.57 -13.15
N ALA A 93 -13.50 -24.57 -14.03
CA ALA A 93 -13.91 -24.32 -15.41
C ALA A 93 -15.30 -23.68 -15.53
N ALA A 94 -16.18 -23.93 -14.57
CA ALA A 94 -17.57 -23.44 -14.55
C ALA A 94 -17.74 -22.13 -13.74
N GLU A 95 -16.73 -21.67 -13.03
CA GLU A 95 -16.85 -20.55 -12.08
C GLU A 95 -15.91 -19.41 -12.42
N ALA A 96 -16.39 -18.18 -12.24
CA ALA A 96 -15.56 -16.97 -12.36
C ALA A 96 -14.76 -16.67 -11.06
N THR A 97 -15.03 -17.43 -9.99
CA THR A 97 -14.45 -17.21 -8.66
C THR A 97 -13.34 -18.23 -8.40
N SER A 98 -12.21 -17.74 -7.89
CA SER A 98 -11.09 -18.61 -7.51
C SER A 98 -11.39 -19.38 -6.24
N VAL A 99 -10.95 -20.64 -6.21
CA VAL A 99 -11.04 -21.55 -5.06
C VAL A 99 -9.64 -21.81 -4.51
N THR A 100 -9.50 -21.87 -3.21
CA THR A 100 -8.23 -22.21 -2.54
C THR A 100 -8.43 -23.45 -1.69
N HIS A 101 -7.84 -24.58 -2.10
CA HIS A 101 -7.95 -25.86 -1.43
C HIS A 101 -6.61 -26.61 -1.44
N ARG A 102 -6.54 -27.71 -0.72
CA ARG A 102 -5.36 -28.56 -0.61
C ARG A 102 -5.41 -29.71 -1.61
N ILE A 103 -4.31 -29.95 -2.34
CA ILE A 103 -4.18 -31.14 -3.17
C ILE A 103 -4.13 -32.36 -2.26
N VAL A 104 -5.10 -33.26 -2.43
CA VAL A 104 -5.19 -34.53 -1.68
C VAL A 104 -4.77 -35.74 -2.50
N ARG A 105 -4.84 -35.63 -3.84
CA ARG A 105 -4.50 -36.73 -4.75
C ARG A 105 -4.07 -36.19 -6.12
N ILE A 106 -3.18 -36.92 -6.79
CA ILE A 106 -2.72 -36.62 -8.16
C ILE A 106 -2.81 -37.91 -8.98
N GLU A 107 -3.43 -37.85 -10.16
CA GLU A 107 -3.54 -38.95 -11.11
C GLU A 107 -3.15 -38.46 -12.51
N GLY A 108 -1.93 -38.81 -12.93
CA GLY A 108 -1.37 -38.28 -14.17
C GLY A 108 -1.29 -36.76 -14.14
N GLU A 109 -2.03 -36.12 -15.06
CA GLU A 109 -2.10 -34.64 -15.14
C GLU A 109 -3.28 -34.03 -14.36
N LYS A 110 -4.04 -34.85 -13.61
CA LYS A 110 -5.21 -34.43 -12.86
C LYS A 110 -4.89 -34.26 -11.38
N PHE A 111 -5.21 -33.10 -10.86
CA PHE A 111 -5.12 -32.78 -9.44
C PHE A 111 -6.51 -32.83 -8.82
N TYR A 112 -6.63 -33.45 -7.66
CA TYR A 112 -7.85 -33.49 -6.86
C TYR A 112 -7.58 -32.71 -5.57
N ALA A 113 -8.43 -31.74 -5.30
CA ALA A 113 -8.30 -30.88 -4.14
C ALA A 113 -9.47 -31.05 -3.17
N LYS A 114 -9.25 -30.60 -1.94
CA LYS A 114 -10.26 -30.63 -0.89
C LYS A 114 -9.99 -29.47 0.06
N GLY A 115 -11.04 -28.78 0.48
CA GLY A 115 -10.96 -27.85 1.60
C GLY A 115 -10.69 -28.59 2.91
N ASP A 116 -9.78 -28.10 3.72
CA ASP A 116 -9.38 -28.78 4.98
C ASP A 116 -10.58 -28.98 5.93
N ALA A 117 -11.57 -28.08 5.89
CA ALA A 117 -12.81 -28.16 6.66
C ALA A 117 -13.97 -28.85 5.92
N ASN A 118 -13.80 -29.23 4.66
CA ASN A 118 -14.83 -29.90 3.88
C ASN A 118 -14.87 -31.42 4.17
N ASN A 119 -16.03 -32.06 3.97
CA ASN A 119 -16.18 -33.51 4.17
C ASN A 119 -15.72 -34.32 2.97
N SER A 120 -15.78 -33.77 1.74
CA SER A 120 -15.47 -34.44 0.49
C SER A 120 -14.48 -33.67 -0.37
N GLU A 121 -13.85 -34.37 -1.32
CA GLU A 121 -13.06 -33.76 -2.40
C GLU A 121 -13.94 -32.87 -3.28
N ASP A 122 -13.32 -31.92 -3.97
CA ASP A 122 -13.99 -31.11 -4.99
C ASP A 122 -14.48 -32.04 -6.14
N PRO A 123 -15.66 -31.75 -6.73
CA PRO A 123 -16.30 -32.69 -7.63
C PRO A 123 -15.51 -32.92 -8.94
N ASP A 124 -14.82 -31.89 -9.42
CA ASP A 124 -14.13 -31.91 -10.70
C ASP A 124 -12.61 -31.97 -10.53
N PRO A 125 -11.89 -32.73 -11.37
CA PRO A 125 -10.43 -32.69 -11.39
C PRO A 125 -9.93 -31.34 -11.91
N ILE A 126 -8.82 -30.90 -11.35
CA ILE A 126 -8.13 -29.66 -11.68
C ILE A 126 -6.98 -29.97 -12.62
N PHE A 127 -6.80 -29.17 -13.67
CA PHE A 127 -5.65 -29.25 -14.56
C PHE A 127 -4.66 -28.13 -14.24
N GLU A 128 -3.39 -28.33 -14.56
CA GLU A 128 -2.33 -27.35 -14.26
C GLU A 128 -2.62 -25.95 -14.83
N SER A 129 -3.28 -25.89 -16.00
CA SER A 129 -3.69 -24.63 -16.63
C SER A 129 -4.68 -23.81 -15.81
N GLN A 130 -5.44 -24.45 -14.92
CA GLN A 130 -6.40 -23.82 -14.03
C GLN A 130 -5.75 -23.32 -12.72
N ILE A 131 -4.55 -23.83 -12.39
CA ILE A 131 -3.86 -23.46 -11.17
C ILE A 131 -3.22 -22.07 -11.34
N VAL A 132 -3.67 -21.14 -10.53
CA VAL A 132 -3.13 -19.77 -10.46
C VAL A 132 -1.80 -19.75 -9.71
N GLY A 133 -1.72 -20.50 -8.61
CA GLY A 133 -0.50 -20.61 -7.82
C GLY A 133 -0.67 -21.41 -6.54
N LYS A 134 0.47 -21.72 -5.92
CA LYS A 134 0.57 -22.37 -4.62
C LYS A 134 0.74 -21.32 -3.54
N MET A 135 0.11 -21.51 -2.40
CA MET A 135 0.29 -20.66 -1.23
C MET A 135 1.73 -20.76 -0.71
N VAL A 136 2.41 -19.62 -0.65
CA VAL A 136 3.78 -19.49 -0.14
C VAL A 136 3.82 -18.76 1.19
N LYS A 137 2.80 -17.95 1.51
CA LYS A 137 2.72 -17.22 2.79
C LYS A 137 1.28 -16.97 3.18
N ARG A 138 1.00 -17.03 4.49
CA ARG A 138 -0.25 -16.62 5.14
C ARG A 138 0.03 -15.39 6.01
N ILE A 139 -0.87 -14.42 5.98
CA ILE A 139 -0.87 -13.24 6.85
C ILE A 139 -2.25 -13.20 7.54
N PRO A 140 -2.31 -13.59 8.82
CA PRO A 140 -3.59 -13.76 9.50
C PRO A 140 -4.32 -12.43 9.71
N LYS A 141 -5.64 -12.44 9.52
CA LYS A 141 -6.60 -11.36 9.83
C LYS A 141 -6.40 -10.01 9.13
N VAL A 142 -5.40 -9.86 8.28
CA VAL A 142 -5.15 -8.62 7.53
C VAL A 142 -6.24 -8.36 6.49
N GLY A 143 -6.86 -9.41 5.96
CA GLY A 143 -7.96 -9.30 5.01
C GLY A 143 -9.18 -8.56 5.59
N ILE A 144 -9.45 -8.69 6.89
CA ILE A 144 -10.54 -7.96 7.58
C ILE A 144 -10.33 -6.44 7.46
N ILE A 145 -9.08 -5.98 7.63
CA ILE A 145 -8.72 -4.57 7.49
C ILE A 145 -8.88 -4.12 6.04
N ILE A 146 -8.43 -4.95 5.08
CA ILE A 146 -8.54 -4.66 3.65
C ILE A 146 -10.02 -4.55 3.25
N GLU A 147 -10.85 -5.48 3.69
CA GLU A 147 -12.28 -5.44 3.42
C GLU A 147 -12.96 -4.23 4.04
N TRP A 148 -12.61 -3.89 5.28
CA TRP A 148 -13.12 -2.67 5.93
C TRP A 148 -12.72 -1.40 5.17
N LEU A 149 -11.47 -1.30 4.73
CA LEU A 149 -10.98 -0.17 3.91
C LEU A 149 -11.71 -0.03 2.56
N ARG A 150 -12.31 -1.11 2.04
CA ARG A 150 -13.12 -1.08 0.81
C ARG A 150 -14.57 -0.60 1.05
N THR A 151 -15.01 -0.53 2.30
CA THR A 151 -16.31 0.05 2.64
C THR A 151 -16.28 1.58 2.49
N TRP A 152 -17.46 2.20 2.38
CA TRP A 152 -17.55 3.66 2.30
C TRP A 152 -16.97 4.35 3.54
N GLN A 153 -17.10 3.73 4.73
CA GLN A 153 -16.52 4.23 5.97
C GLN A 153 -14.98 4.19 5.93
N GLY A 154 -14.41 3.08 5.44
CA GLY A 154 -12.97 2.95 5.29
C GLY A 154 -12.39 3.96 4.30
N VAL A 155 -13.06 4.16 3.15
CA VAL A 155 -12.68 5.18 2.16
C VAL A 155 -12.75 6.58 2.77
N ALA A 156 -13.84 6.92 3.46
CA ALA A 156 -13.99 8.22 4.13
C ALA A 156 -12.90 8.44 5.19
N PHE A 157 -12.54 7.41 5.94
CA PHE A 157 -11.47 7.48 6.94
C PHE A 157 -10.10 7.76 6.31
N VAL A 158 -9.77 7.09 5.20
CA VAL A 158 -8.51 7.33 4.46
C VAL A 158 -8.46 8.76 3.92
N ILE A 159 -9.59 9.26 3.36
CA ILE A 159 -9.68 10.64 2.88
C ILE A 159 -9.50 11.63 4.04
N ALA A 160 -10.14 11.39 5.18
CA ALA A 160 -10.00 12.25 6.36
C ALA A 160 -8.56 12.33 6.86
N ILE A 161 -7.85 11.19 6.94
CA ILE A 161 -6.41 11.17 7.26
C ILE A 161 -5.61 11.97 6.24
N GLY A 162 -5.88 11.78 4.94
CA GLY A 162 -5.21 12.52 3.88
C GLY A 162 -5.39 14.04 4.02
N VAL A 163 -6.60 14.49 4.31
CA VAL A 163 -6.89 15.92 4.56
C VAL A 163 -6.12 16.44 5.78
N VAL A 164 -6.11 15.69 6.88
CA VAL A 164 -5.36 16.09 8.09
C VAL A 164 -3.87 16.22 7.78
N VAL A 165 -3.28 15.27 7.04
CA VAL A 165 -1.86 15.32 6.65
C VAL A 165 -1.59 16.56 5.78
N VAL A 166 -2.44 16.84 4.80
CA VAL A 166 -2.29 18.03 3.94
C VAL A 166 -2.37 19.31 4.76
N VAL A 167 -3.34 19.43 5.67
CA VAL A 167 -3.48 20.62 6.55
C VAL A 167 -2.25 20.78 7.44
N LEU A 168 -1.74 19.69 8.03
CA LEU A 168 -0.52 19.77 8.86
C LEU A 168 0.70 20.22 8.06
N VAL A 169 0.84 19.77 6.81
CA VAL A 169 1.93 20.22 5.92
C VAL A 169 1.76 21.70 5.58
N MET A 170 0.54 22.15 5.24
CA MET A 170 0.27 23.56 4.92
C MET A 170 0.52 24.48 6.11
N VAL A 171 0.13 24.08 7.31
CA VAL A 171 0.37 24.84 8.55
C VAL A 171 1.88 24.92 8.82
N ALA A 172 2.61 23.81 8.67
CA ALA A 172 4.05 23.79 8.85
C ALA A 172 4.78 24.71 7.84
N ASP A 173 4.31 24.73 6.59
CA ASP A 173 4.85 25.62 5.55
C ASP A 173 4.55 27.09 5.86
N GLY A 174 3.33 27.43 6.28
CA GLY A 174 2.95 28.79 6.65
C GLY A 174 3.81 29.37 7.79
N TYR A 175 4.13 28.57 8.80
CA TYR A 175 5.04 29.01 9.86
C TYR A 175 6.47 29.32 9.36
N VAL A 176 6.94 28.63 8.33
CA VAL A 176 8.27 28.87 7.75
C VAL A 176 8.29 30.15 6.93
N ASP A 177 7.25 30.42 6.15
CA ASP A 177 7.13 31.59 5.28
C ASP A 177 6.93 32.89 6.09
N ASP A 178 6.17 32.86 7.19
CA ASP A 178 5.95 33.99 8.06
C ASP A 178 7.25 34.42 8.75
N GLU A 179 8.08 33.49 9.22
CA GLU A 179 9.36 33.78 9.82
C GLU A 179 10.39 34.36 8.82
N GLU A 180 10.37 33.92 7.55
CA GLU A 180 11.24 34.50 6.50
C GLU A 180 10.89 35.94 6.17
N ASN A 181 9.60 36.26 6.11
CA ASN A 181 9.14 37.64 5.85
C ASN A 181 9.46 38.58 7.00
N GLU A 182 9.43 38.14 8.26
CA GLU A 182 9.81 38.96 9.42
C GLU A 182 11.32 39.30 9.43
N GLU A 183 12.19 38.32 9.09
CA GLU A 183 13.64 38.55 9.00
C GLU A 183 14.00 39.53 7.86
N GLU A 184 13.37 39.41 6.70
CA GLU A 184 13.62 40.29 5.55
C GLU A 184 13.20 41.73 5.87
N THR A 185 12.11 41.93 6.62
CA THR A 185 11.66 43.25 7.05
C THR A 185 12.52 43.86 8.14
N GLU A 186 13.08 43.06 9.07
CA GLU A 186 14.02 43.53 10.09
C GLU A 186 15.37 43.98 9.50
N ASP A 187 15.89 43.19 8.51
CA ASP A 187 17.14 43.52 7.83
C ASP A 187 17.03 44.83 7.02
N LEU A 188 15.91 45.03 6.32
CA LEU A 188 15.64 46.26 5.56
C LEU A 188 15.52 47.49 6.48
N ASN A 189 14.83 47.35 7.60
CA ASN A 189 14.70 48.43 8.57
C ASN A 189 16.03 48.75 9.29
N GLY A 190 16.85 47.72 9.58
CA GLY A 190 18.17 47.84 10.16
C GLY A 190 19.16 48.59 9.26
N PHE A 191 19.07 48.35 7.94
CA PHE A 191 19.91 49.02 6.94
C PHE A 191 19.56 50.53 6.81
N ASP A 192 18.27 50.85 6.80
CA ASP A 192 17.79 52.25 6.64
C ASP A 192 18.18 53.12 7.84
N VAL A 193 18.16 52.60 9.07
CA VAL A 193 18.60 53.29 10.30
C VAL A 193 20.12 53.53 10.29
N SER A 194 20.93 52.61 9.77
CA SER A 194 22.38 52.77 9.71
C SER A 194 22.81 53.86 8.72
N VAL A 195 22.17 53.95 7.57
CA VAL A 195 22.44 54.95 6.53
C VAL A 195 22.07 56.37 6.98
N THR A 196 20.94 56.50 7.71
CA THR A 196 20.51 57.83 8.26
C THR A 196 21.39 58.29 9.40
N THR A 197 22.01 57.40 10.15
CA THR A 197 22.91 57.76 11.29
C THR A 197 24.27 58.24 10.78
N GLU A 198 24.84 57.64 9.73
CA GLU A 198 26.10 58.10 9.11
C GLU A 198 25.93 59.45 8.40
N ALA A 199 24.83 59.68 7.70
CA ALA A 199 24.57 60.96 7.03
C ALA A 199 24.40 62.16 8.00
N ASN A 200 24.04 61.92 9.27
CA ASN A 200 23.91 62.96 10.28
C ASN A 200 25.21 63.22 11.09
N SER A 201 26.23 62.38 10.97
CA SER A 201 27.50 62.53 11.66
C SER A 201 28.54 63.39 10.87
N GLU A 202 28.26 63.68 9.60
CA GLU A 202 29.15 64.51 8.74
C GLU A 202 28.70 65.98 8.59
N LYS A 203 27.77 66.43 9.37
CA LYS A 203 27.37 67.85 9.47
C LYS A 203 27.77 68.42 10.83
#